data_a7dd11a90929da3587b613a8fb1ca67f
#
_entry.id   a7dd11a90929da3587b613a8fb1ca67f
#
_cell.length_a   1.000
_cell.length_b   1.000
_cell.length_c   1.000
_cell.angle_alpha   90.00
_cell.angle_beta   90.00
_cell.angle_gamma   90.00
#
_symmetry.space_group_name_H-M   'P 1'
#
loop_
_entity.id
_entity.type
_entity.pdbx_description
1 polymer ?
#
loop_
_entity_poly.entity_id
_entity_poly.type
_entity_poly.pdbx_seq_one_letter_code
_entity_poly.pdbx_strand_id
1 'polypeptide(L)'
;MGGPGLYAVTKAALNALTVRLAKEFPPTVKVNAMCPGWVRTRMGGEGASRSPDEGADTAVWLATLPDDGPTGGFFRDKRAIDW
;
A
#
# COMPACT_ATOMS: atom_id res chain seq x y z
N MET A 1 -3.71 17.92 7.83
CA MET A 1 -4.63 17.23 6.93
C MET A 1 -6.06 17.42 7.42
N GLY A 2 -7.01 17.66 6.55
CA GLY A 2 -8.42 17.77 6.92
C GLY A 2 -8.96 16.46 7.48
N GLY A 3 -10.23 16.39 7.84
CA GLY A 3 -10.84 15.27 8.51
C GLY A 3 -10.91 13.97 7.68
N PRO A 4 -11.67 12.97 8.19
CA PRO A 4 -11.76 11.65 7.57
C PRO A 4 -12.20 11.66 6.10
N GLY A 5 -13.06 12.62 5.71
CA GLY A 5 -13.50 12.73 4.32
C GLY A 5 -12.36 13.07 3.38
N LEU A 6 -11.50 14.01 3.77
CA LEU A 6 -10.34 14.37 2.95
C LEU A 6 -9.34 13.21 2.87
N TYR A 7 -9.15 12.51 3.97
CA TYR A 7 -8.29 11.32 3.97
C TYR A 7 -8.82 10.27 2.97
N ALA A 8 -10.12 10.01 2.98
CA ALA A 8 -10.73 9.03 2.08
C ALA A 8 -10.54 9.42 0.62
N VAL A 9 -10.69 10.72 0.30
CA VAL A 9 -10.47 11.23 -1.06
C VAL A 9 -9.02 11.03 -1.48
N THR A 10 -8.07 11.34 -0.59
CA THR A 10 -6.65 11.15 -0.86
C THR A 10 -6.31 9.68 -1.13
N LYS A 11 -6.87 8.78 -0.34
CA LYS A 11 -6.67 7.34 -0.53
C LYS A 11 -7.25 6.85 -1.85
N ALA A 12 -8.45 7.30 -2.20
CA ALA A 12 -9.08 6.94 -3.47
C ALA A 12 -8.25 7.42 -4.66
N ALA A 13 -7.70 8.63 -4.58
CA ALA A 13 -6.84 9.18 -5.62
C ALA A 13 -5.56 8.36 -5.78
N LEU A 14 -4.93 7.97 -4.66
CA LEU A 14 -3.74 7.14 -4.69
C LEU A 14 -4.02 5.78 -5.33
N ASN A 15 -5.15 5.18 -4.99
CA ASN A 15 -5.54 3.88 -5.54
C ASN A 15 -5.80 3.97 -7.05
N ALA A 16 -6.49 5.00 -7.49
CA ALA A 16 -6.75 5.23 -8.91
C ALA A 16 -5.45 5.43 -9.68
N LEU A 17 -4.52 6.20 -9.12
CA LEU A 17 -3.21 6.42 -9.73
C LEU A 17 -2.42 5.11 -9.84
N THR A 18 -2.45 4.27 -8.83
CA THR A 18 -1.78 2.97 -8.84
C THR A 18 -2.28 2.10 -9.99
N VAL A 19 -3.59 1.99 -10.16
CA VAL A 19 -4.19 1.21 -11.24
C VAL A 19 -3.81 1.79 -12.60
N ARG A 20 -3.84 3.11 -12.73
CA ARG A 20 -3.50 3.80 -13.97
C ARG A 20 -2.05 3.56 -14.37
N LEU A 21 -1.14 3.74 -13.43
CA LEU A 21 0.29 3.54 -13.69
C LEU A 21 0.61 2.08 -14.03
N ALA A 22 -0.06 1.13 -13.36
CA ALA A 22 0.14 -0.28 -13.67
C ALA A 22 -0.23 -0.61 -15.11
N LYS A 23 -1.20 0.09 -15.68
CA LYS A 23 -1.60 -0.09 -17.09
C LYS A 23 -0.66 0.59 -18.06
N GLU A 24 -0.02 1.69 -17.65
CA GLU A 24 0.86 2.47 -18.52
C GLU A 24 2.27 1.90 -18.61
N PHE A 25 2.75 1.26 -17.55
CA PHE A 25 4.07 0.67 -17.54
C PHE A 25 4.04 -0.77 -18.09
N PRO A 26 5.15 -1.23 -18.68
CA PRO A 26 5.22 -2.61 -19.17
C PRO A 26 5.16 -3.61 -18.00
N PRO A 27 4.80 -4.89 -18.26
CA PRO A 27 4.67 -5.89 -17.21
C PRO A 27 5.92 -6.12 -16.36
N THR A 28 7.08 -5.68 -16.84
CA THR A 28 8.33 -5.75 -16.09
C THR A 28 8.39 -4.74 -14.95
N VAL A 29 7.52 -3.72 -14.96
CA VAL A 29 7.44 -2.72 -13.91
C VAL A 29 6.15 -2.95 -13.13
N LYS A 30 6.27 -3.38 -11.88
CA LYS A 30 5.13 -3.64 -11.01
C LYS A 30 4.77 -2.37 -10.23
N VAL A 31 3.50 -2.01 -10.28
CA VAL A 31 2.99 -0.83 -9.55
C VAL A 31 1.86 -1.30 -8.65
N ASN A 32 2.08 -1.29 -7.36
CA ASN A 32 1.12 -1.74 -6.36
C ASN A 32 1.05 -0.74 -5.22
N ALA A 33 -0.07 -0.75 -4.52
CA ALA A 33 -0.24 0.02 -3.30
C ALA A 33 -0.38 -0.93 -2.12
N MET A 34 -0.07 -0.43 -0.92
CA MET A 34 -0.19 -1.24 0.28
C MET A 34 -0.75 -0.43 1.45
N CYS A 35 -1.38 -1.14 2.37
CA CYS A 35 -1.80 -0.60 3.65
C CYS A 35 -0.92 -1.23 4.73
N PRO A 36 -0.13 -0.44 5.49
CA PRO A 36 0.73 -1.00 6.54
C PRO A 36 -0.04 -1.42 7.79
N GLY A 37 -1.31 -1.06 7.89
CA GLY A 37 -2.07 -1.21 9.11
C GLY A 37 -1.74 -0.11 10.11
N TRP A 38 -2.11 -0.29 11.37
CA TRP A 38 -1.84 0.70 12.42
C TRP A 38 -0.46 0.44 13.00
N VAL A 39 0.52 1.26 12.62
CA VAL A 39 1.93 1.07 12.93
C VAL A 39 2.36 2.00 14.06
N ARG A 40 3.18 1.50 14.98
CA ARG A 40 3.74 2.27 16.09
C ARG A 40 4.84 3.20 15.58
N THR A 41 4.42 4.38 15.14
CA THR A 41 5.29 5.46 14.70
C THR A 41 4.85 6.74 15.40
N ARG A 42 5.53 7.85 15.10
CA ARG A 42 5.12 9.14 15.61
C ARG A 42 3.68 9.48 15.25
N MET A 43 3.22 9.10 14.07
CA MET A 43 1.86 9.35 13.62
C MET A 43 0.85 8.34 14.15
N GLY A 44 1.23 7.05 14.21
CA GLY A 44 0.35 5.99 14.69
C GLY A 44 0.24 5.91 16.20
N GLY A 45 1.22 6.43 16.93
CA GLY A 45 1.25 6.43 18.39
C GLY A 45 1.71 5.11 19.00
N GLU A 46 1.91 5.12 20.32
CA GLU A 46 2.43 3.96 21.05
C GLU A 46 1.38 2.83 21.17
N GLY A 47 0.09 3.19 21.07
CA GLY A 47 -0.99 2.22 21.16
C GLY A 47 -1.23 1.42 19.88
N ALA A 48 -0.50 1.71 18.81
CA ALA A 48 -0.68 1.00 17.55
C ALA A 48 -0.28 -0.48 17.68
N SER A 49 -0.98 -1.35 16.97
CA SER A 49 -0.82 -2.80 17.07
C SER A 49 0.42 -3.34 16.39
N ARG A 50 1.05 -2.56 15.50
CA ARG A 50 2.18 -3.03 14.69
C ARG A 50 3.44 -2.24 14.97
N SER A 51 4.58 -2.95 15.01
CA SER A 51 5.90 -2.31 15.03
C SER A 51 6.19 -1.72 13.64
N PRO A 52 7.17 -0.80 13.53
CA PRO A 52 7.62 -0.32 12.22
C PRO A 52 8.07 -1.45 11.29
N ASP A 53 8.74 -2.46 11.81
CA ASP A 53 9.18 -3.61 11.02
C ASP A 53 7.99 -4.40 10.46
N GLU A 54 6.98 -4.64 11.29
CA GLU A 54 5.75 -5.30 10.85
C GLU A 54 5.03 -4.47 9.80
N GLY A 55 4.98 -3.14 9.99
CA GLY A 55 4.35 -2.24 9.02
C GLY A 55 5.06 -2.22 7.68
N ALA A 56 6.38 -2.40 7.66
CA ALA A 56 7.19 -2.37 6.45
C ALA A 56 7.22 -3.71 5.71
N ASP A 57 6.81 -4.81 6.35
CA ASP A 57 7.00 -6.16 5.82
C ASP A 57 6.34 -6.36 4.44
N THR A 58 5.11 -5.89 4.28
CA THR A 58 4.42 -5.98 2.98
C THR A 58 5.12 -5.16 1.91
N ALA A 59 5.66 -3.98 2.25
CA ALA A 59 6.40 -3.16 1.31
C ALA A 59 7.65 -3.88 0.79
N VAL A 60 8.39 -4.52 1.69
CA VAL A 60 9.58 -5.30 1.31
C VAL A 60 9.18 -6.47 0.42
N TRP A 61 8.11 -7.17 0.77
CA TRP A 61 7.60 -8.28 -0.03
C TRP A 61 7.23 -7.82 -1.44
N LEU A 62 6.52 -6.68 -1.56
CA LEU A 62 6.15 -6.13 -2.87
C LEU A 62 7.37 -5.71 -3.69
N ALA A 63 8.41 -5.19 -3.03
CA ALA A 63 9.63 -4.76 -3.71
C ALA A 63 10.47 -5.94 -4.22
N THR A 64 10.23 -7.14 -3.71
CA THR A 64 11.01 -8.34 -4.05
C THR A 64 10.18 -9.40 -4.76
N LEU A 65 9.05 -9.02 -5.36
CA LEU A 65 8.21 -9.93 -6.12
C LEU A 65 8.95 -10.52 -7.32
N PRO A 66 8.62 -11.78 -7.69
CA PRO A 66 9.16 -12.36 -8.92
C PRO A 66 8.58 -11.67 -10.15
N ASP A 67 9.18 -11.89 -11.31
CA ASP A 67 8.79 -11.23 -12.56
C ASP A 67 7.34 -11.46 -12.94
N ASP A 68 6.76 -12.59 -12.57
CA ASP A 68 5.36 -12.92 -12.82
C ASP A 68 4.42 -12.49 -11.68
N GLY A 69 4.93 -11.70 -10.73
CA GLY A 69 4.15 -11.22 -9.60
C GLY A 69 3.07 -10.22 -9.99
N PRO A 70 2.19 -9.87 -9.05
CA PRO A 70 1.05 -8.99 -9.33
C PRO A 70 1.47 -7.55 -9.62
N THR A 71 0.60 -6.83 -10.34
CA THR A 71 0.70 -5.39 -10.55
C THR A 71 -0.71 -4.81 -10.57
N GLY A 72 -0.86 -3.57 -10.16
CA GLY A 72 -2.16 -2.88 -10.12
C GLY A 72 -3.02 -3.26 -8.94
N GLY A 73 -2.47 -3.89 -7.91
CA GLY A 73 -3.22 -4.35 -6.75
C GLY A 73 -3.02 -3.49 -5.51
N PHE A 74 -3.84 -3.79 -4.50
CA PHE A 74 -3.78 -3.18 -3.18
C PHE A 74 -3.60 -4.30 -2.16
N PHE A 75 -2.62 -4.16 -1.28
CA PHE A 75 -2.19 -5.25 -0.40
C PHE A 75 -2.09 -4.83 1.05
N ARG A 76 -2.38 -5.77 1.94
CA ARG A 76 -2.11 -5.68 3.37
C ARG A 76 -1.72 -7.07 3.86
N ASP A 77 -0.67 -7.14 4.69
CA ASP A 77 -0.16 -8.40 5.23
C ASP A 77 0.13 -9.44 4.13
N LYS A 78 0.70 -8.96 3.01
CA LYS A 78 1.07 -9.77 1.85
C LYS A 78 -0.13 -10.43 1.16
N ARG A 79 -1.31 -9.84 1.31
CA ARG A 79 -2.56 -10.35 0.71
C ARG A 79 -3.26 -9.23 -0.04
N ALA A 80 -3.82 -9.58 -1.18
CA ALA A 80 -4.65 -8.64 -1.94
C ALA A 80 -5.91 -8.30 -1.15
N ILE A 81 -6.23 -7.03 -1.10
CA ILE A 81 -7.47 -6.55 -0.48
C ILE A 81 -8.19 -5.64 -1.47
N ASP A 82 -9.47 -5.40 -1.19
CA ASP A 82 -10.25 -4.50 -2.03
C ASP A 82 -9.82 -3.05 -1.85
N TRP A 83 -10.01 -2.28 -2.91
CA TRP A 83 -9.71 -0.84 -2.91
C TRP A 83 -10.55 -0.04 -1.91
#